data_1dfe9c5e97b1739aa640606f3c6ffa95
#
_entry.id   1dfe9c5e97b1739aa640606f3c6ffa95
#
_cell.length_a   1.000
_cell.length_b   1.000
_cell.length_c   1.000
_cell.angle_alpha   90.00
_cell.angle_beta   90.00
_cell.angle_gamma   90.00
#
_symmetry.space_group_name_H-M   'P 1'
#
loop_
_entity.id
_entity.type
_entity.pdbx_description
1 polymer ?
#
loop_
_entity_poly.entity_id
_entity_poly.type
_entity_poly.pdbx_seq_one_letter_code
_entity_poly.pdbx_strand_id
1 'polypeptide(L)'
;MPKKERIKGKRFYFLGIGGASMSALAKYILCEGGEVFGYDAQLSARTEELARAGVEIYTSAAISETEKAVINSAENIVCTSAIARGNSRFDECFAQGKKIVFRGEFLGEVAKDFSSVVAVAGSHGKTTCTSMCAHVFSAAGKKFAVHAGGDDNTFGNFYKTGEEYFITEACEYKKNLLYLHPDVAVLLNIDRDHMECYRDENELIGTFETFCSSGRTALVCADDEKIKKNFPAYPSFGIENKRADFTAENIGTIGEKYSFDFCENGKNLCRVRLNVAGRCHIYNALAAGGAARLCGISAEYVAAGLNAFSGVKRRFEKIGENHGAQWYCDYAHHPREIAATLKTAAALTAGRLYVVFQPHTYSRTKTLMADFSEALSAADDLFIFKEYAAREPYDESGSAKRLAVNTPGARYGETKEELAKWAGAGVGGDTVLFLGAGDIYGTAKEILAQIRNNRVEKR
;
A
#
# COMPACT_ATOMS: atom_id res chain seq x y z
N MET A 1 25.97 -5.51 16.87
CA MET A 1 26.17 -6.93 16.48
C MET A 1 26.12 -7.03 14.97
N PRO A 2 27.02 -7.80 14.34
CA PRO A 2 26.94 -8.12 12.92
C PRO A 2 25.59 -8.77 12.58
N LYS A 3 25.04 -8.51 11.40
CA LYS A 3 23.76 -9.05 10.92
C LYS A 3 23.63 -10.57 11.09
N LYS A 4 24.69 -11.32 10.73
CA LYS A 4 24.71 -12.78 10.83
C LYS A 4 24.48 -13.29 12.25
N GLU A 5 25.01 -12.60 13.27
CA GLU A 5 24.83 -12.97 14.67
C GLU A 5 23.45 -12.63 15.21
N ARG A 6 22.79 -11.66 14.59
CA ARG A 6 21.48 -11.16 14.99
C ARG A 6 20.32 -11.99 14.46
N ILE A 7 20.45 -12.63 13.29
CA ILE A 7 19.36 -13.30 12.59
C ILE A 7 19.59 -14.80 12.38
N LYS A 8 20.75 -15.21 11.86
CA LYS A 8 20.98 -16.58 11.46
C LYS A 8 20.84 -17.55 12.65
N GLY A 9 19.95 -18.54 12.53
CA GLY A 9 19.66 -19.53 13.56
C GLY A 9 18.94 -18.98 14.80
N LYS A 10 18.47 -17.72 14.77
CA LYS A 10 17.67 -17.10 15.83
C LYS A 10 16.20 -17.30 15.60
N ARG A 11 15.43 -17.41 16.67
CA ARG A 11 13.99 -17.59 16.67
C ARG A 11 13.27 -16.27 16.82
N PHE A 12 12.35 -16.02 15.91
CA PHE A 12 11.50 -14.83 15.87
C PHE A 12 10.03 -15.23 16.00
N TYR A 13 9.32 -14.57 16.90
CA TYR A 13 7.88 -14.72 17.00
C TYR A 13 7.17 -13.41 16.62
N PHE A 14 6.27 -13.49 15.64
CA PHE A 14 5.58 -12.33 15.08
C PHE A 14 4.13 -12.23 15.56
N LEU A 15 3.76 -11.12 16.18
CA LEU A 15 2.39 -10.79 16.56
C LEU A 15 1.72 -9.98 15.43
N GLY A 16 0.74 -10.58 14.74
CA GLY A 16 0.08 -10.02 13.56
C GLY A 16 0.86 -10.26 12.26
N ILE A 17 1.34 -11.49 12.08
CA ILE A 17 2.25 -11.88 10.98
C ILE A 17 1.64 -11.74 9.58
N GLY A 18 0.29 -11.83 9.44
CA GLY A 18 -0.43 -11.72 8.17
C GLY A 18 -0.51 -10.30 7.60
N GLY A 19 -0.13 -9.27 8.38
CA GLY A 19 -0.05 -7.90 7.88
C GLY A 19 0.98 -7.76 6.75
N ALA A 20 0.74 -6.85 5.78
CA ALA A 20 1.60 -6.71 4.60
C ALA A 20 3.08 -6.48 4.95
N SER A 21 3.37 -5.49 5.79
CA SER A 21 4.73 -5.20 6.23
C SER A 21 5.30 -6.28 7.16
N MET A 22 4.46 -6.89 8.03
CA MET A 22 4.89 -7.95 8.95
C MET A 22 5.32 -9.21 8.19
N SER A 23 4.52 -9.63 7.20
CA SER A 23 4.86 -10.79 6.37
C SER A 23 6.12 -10.55 5.52
N ALA A 24 6.33 -9.33 5.05
CA ALA A 24 7.55 -8.95 4.34
C ALA A 24 8.80 -9.04 5.25
N LEU A 25 8.70 -8.58 6.50
CA LEU A 25 9.76 -8.71 7.49
C LEU A 25 10.01 -10.17 7.88
N ALA A 26 8.95 -10.99 7.99
CA ALA A 26 9.08 -12.42 8.23
C ALA A 26 9.84 -13.12 7.08
N LYS A 27 9.51 -12.79 5.83
CA LYS A 27 10.25 -13.29 4.64
C LYS A 27 11.72 -12.86 4.65
N TYR A 28 12.00 -11.62 5.09
CA TYR A 28 13.38 -11.15 5.25
C TYR A 28 14.14 -12.04 6.25
N ILE A 29 13.59 -12.32 7.43
CA ILE A 29 14.22 -13.16 8.44
C ILE A 29 14.48 -14.57 7.92
N LEU A 30 13.51 -15.19 7.23
CA LEU A 30 13.69 -16.50 6.60
C LEU A 30 14.82 -16.48 5.57
N CYS A 31 14.88 -15.43 4.73
CA CYS A 31 15.95 -15.26 3.73
C CYS A 31 17.34 -15.15 4.35
N GLU A 32 17.43 -14.60 5.58
CA GLU A 32 18.69 -14.47 6.33
C GLU A 32 19.01 -15.70 7.22
N GLY A 33 18.20 -16.76 7.12
CA GLY A 33 18.41 -18.03 7.84
C GLY A 33 17.96 -18.01 9.29
N GLY A 34 17.05 -17.12 9.67
CA GLY A 34 16.33 -17.16 10.95
C GLY A 34 15.12 -18.09 10.91
N GLU A 35 14.66 -18.52 12.08
CA GLU A 35 13.43 -19.30 12.25
C GLU A 35 12.28 -18.36 12.61
N VAL A 36 11.15 -18.52 11.92
CA VAL A 36 9.98 -17.62 12.09
C VAL A 36 8.78 -18.42 12.54
N PHE A 37 8.12 -17.89 13.56
CA PHE A 37 6.83 -18.31 14.09
C PHE A 37 5.92 -17.09 14.19
N GLY A 38 4.61 -17.29 14.23
CA GLY A 38 3.77 -16.11 14.43
C GLY A 38 2.31 -16.40 14.68
N TYR A 39 1.63 -15.34 15.09
CA TYR A 39 0.20 -15.32 15.29
C TYR A 39 -0.48 -14.31 14.36
N ASP A 40 -1.61 -14.71 13.81
CA ASP A 40 -2.59 -13.80 13.23
C ASP A 40 -4.00 -14.28 13.56
N ALA A 41 -4.93 -13.35 13.75
CA ALA A 41 -6.33 -13.69 14.07
C ALA A 41 -7.06 -14.31 12.88
N GLN A 42 -6.55 -14.13 11.65
CA GLN A 42 -7.18 -14.60 10.43
C GLN A 42 -6.16 -15.21 9.46
N LEU A 43 -6.54 -16.31 8.83
CA LEU A 43 -5.81 -16.83 7.68
C LEU A 43 -6.02 -15.93 6.46
N SER A 44 -4.97 -15.79 5.67
CA SER A 44 -4.96 -15.00 4.46
C SER A 44 -3.98 -15.60 3.44
N ALA A 45 -4.02 -15.17 2.21
CA ALA A 45 -3.05 -15.60 1.20
C ALA A 45 -1.59 -15.38 1.64
N ARG A 46 -1.31 -14.34 2.45
CA ARG A 46 0.03 -14.09 3.01
C ARG A 46 0.42 -15.06 4.09
N THR A 47 -0.51 -15.40 5.01
CA THR A 47 -0.24 -16.42 6.03
C THR A 47 -0.07 -17.80 5.41
N GLU A 48 -0.83 -18.14 4.36
CA GLU A 48 -0.66 -19.38 3.60
C GLU A 48 0.69 -19.44 2.87
N GLU A 49 1.14 -18.32 2.30
CA GLU A 49 2.45 -18.22 1.66
C GLU A 49 3.58 -18.46 2.67
N LEU A 50 3.51 -17.86 3.85
CA LEU A 50 4.47 -18.07 4.93
C LEU A 50 4.44 -19.51 5.45
N ALA A 51 3.25 -20.10 5.61
CA ALA A 51 3.13 -21.49 6.03
C ALA A 51 3.77 -22.45 5.01
N ARG A 52 3.59 -22.20 3.70
CA ARG A 52 4.30 -22.95 2.64
C ARG A 52 5.81 -22.77 2.67
N ALA A 53 6.29 -21.64 3.19
CA ALA A 53 7.72 -21.39 3.44
C ALA A 53 8.24 -21.99 4.76
N GLY A 54 7.40 -22.75 5.49
CA GLY A 54 7.78 -23.45 6.72
C GLY A 54 7.53 -22.68 8.02
N VAL A 55 6.80 -21.55 7.96
CA VAL A 55 6.42 -20.78 9.16
C VAL A 55 5.25 -21.45 9.86
N GLU A 56 5.38 -21.73 11.15
CA GLU A 56 4.27 -22.18 11.98
C GLU A 56 3.43 -20.97 12.42
N ILE A 57 2.12 -20.99 12.06
CA ILE A 57 1.20 -19.87 12.29
C ILE A 57 0.06 -20.32 13.20
N TYR A 58 -0.10 -19.59 14.29
CA TYR A 58 -1.17 -19.79 15.26
C TYR A 58 -2.34 -18.83 14.96
N THR A 59 -3.56 -19.35 14.99
CA THR A 59 -4.80 -18.56 14.72
C THR A 59 -5.86 -18.71 15.80
N SER A 60 -5.72 -19.69 16.70
CA SER A 60 -6.67 -19.94 17.78
C SER A 60 -6.84 -18.72 18.70
N ALA A 61 -8.03 -18.51 19.26
CA ALA A 61 -8.23 -17.47 20.27
C ALA A 61 -7.43 -17.74 21.55
N ALA A 62 -7.33 -19.01 21.97
CA ALA A 62 -6.55 -19.42 23.14
C ALA A 62 -5.10 -19.77 22.76
N ILE A 63 -4.15 -19.45 23.62
CA ILE A 63 -2.75 -19.80 23.46
C ILE A 63 -2.59 -21.28 23.89
N SER A 64 -2.01 -22.10 23.01
CA SER A 64 -1.65 -23.49 23.33
C SER A 64 -0.35 -23.57 24.13
N GLU A 65 -0.13 -24.69 24.83
CA GLU A 65 1.15 -24.92 25.52
C GLU A 65 2.35 -25.01 24.53
N THR A 66 2.12 -25.52 23.33
CA THR A 66 3.13 -25.52 22.25
C THR A 66 3.49 -24.09 21.87
N GLU A 67 2.49 -23.22 21.68
CA GLU A 67 2.72 -21.81 21.34
C GLU A 67 3.46 -21.07 22.46
N LYS A 68 3.12 -21.33 23.74
CA LYS A 68 3.86 -20.77 24.89
C LYS A 68 5.32 -21.19 24.90
N ALA A 69 5.60 -22.47 24.59
CA ALA A 69 6.98 -22.97 24.50
C ALA A 69 7.75 -22.28 23.37
N VAL A 70 7.11 -22.02 22.22
CA VAL A 70 7.69 -21.26 21.11
C VAL A 70 7.97 -19.82 21.53
N ILE A 71 7.00 -19.12 22.14
CA ILE A 71 7.22 -17.76 22.68
C ILE A 71 8.39 -17.74 23.67
N ASN A 72 8.46 -18.72 24.56
CA ASN A 72 9.52 -18.80 25.54
C ASN A 72 10.90 -19.00 24.89
N SER A 73 10.99 -19.78 23.83
CA SER A 73 12.25 -20.06 23.12
C SER A 73 12.65 -18.93 22.14
N ALA A 74 11.70 -18.05 21.75
CA ALA A 74 12.00 -16.96 20.83
C ALA A 74 12.90 -15.90 21.48
N GLU A 75 13.98 -15.54 20.80
CA GLU A 75 14.88 -14.46 21.24
C GLU A 75 14.34 -13.08 20.85
N ASN A 76 13.51 -13.01 19.80
CA ASN A 76 12.99 -11.78 19.25
C ASN A 76 11.47 -11.85 19.09
N ILE A 77 10.77 -10.89 19.68
CA ILE A 77 9.32 -10.73 19.50
C ILE A 77 9.08 -9.47 18.67
N VAL A 78 8.46 -9.64 17.50
CA VAL A 78 8.11 -8.53 16.60
C VAL A 78 6.59 -8.33 16.62
N CYS A 79 6.14 -7.12 16.91
CA CYS A 79 4.73 -6.82 17.10
C CYS A 79 4.24 -5.73 16.14
N THR A 80 3.06 -5.97 15.51
CA THR A 80 2.38 -4.90 14.79
C THR A 80 1.83 -3.85 15.75
N SER A 81 1.78 -2.59 15.32
CA SER A 81 1.18 -1.49 16.10
C SER A 81 -0.31 -1.67 16.39
N ALA A 82 -0.94 -2.67 15.77
CA ALA A 82 -2.34 -2.99 15.93
C ALA A 82 -2.62 -3.93 17.11
N ILE A 83 -1.59 -4.53 17.72
CA ILE A 83 -1.67 -5.41 18.89
C ILE A 83 -0.98 -4.69 20.07
N ALA A 84 -1.63 -4.73 21.22
CA ALA A 84 -1.17 -4.06 22.44
C ALA A 84 -1.57 -4.87 23.68
N ARG A 85 -1.35 -4.32 24.86
CA ARG A 85 -1.81 -4.89 26.13
C ARG A 85 -3.31 -5.19 26.10
N GLY A 86 -3.72 -6.29 26.73
CA GLY A 86 -5.04 -6.87 26.65
C GLY A 86 -5.21 -7.93 25.55
N ASN A 87 -4.24 -8.05 24.62
CA ASN A 87 -4.15 -9.22 23.76
C ASN A 87 -3.39 -10.34 24.50
N SER A 88 -3.97 -11.54 24.57
CA SER A 88 -3.42 -12.65 25.34
C SER A 88 -1.97 -13.00 25.00
N ARG A 89 -1.58 -12.93 23.72
CA ARG A 89 -0.20 -13.21 23.29
C ARG A 89 0.78 -12.10 23.63
N PHE A 90 0.33 -10.86 23.51
CA PHE A 90 1.13 -9.73 23.93
C PHE A 90 1.42 -9.81 25.43
N ASP A 91 0.38 -10.11 26.22
CA ASP A 91 0.48 -10.23 27.68
C ASP A 91 1.33 -11.45 28.07
N GLU A 92 1.23 -12.58 27.36
CA GLU A 92 2.09 -13.75 27.56
C GLU A 92 3.57 -13.42 27.30
N CYS A 93 3.90 -12.77 26.17
CA CYS A 93 5.26 -12.33 25.88
C CYS A 93 5.81 -11.40 26.99
N PHE A 94 4.96 -10.50 27.46
CA PHE A 94 5.33 -9.57 28.53
C PHE A 94 5.55 -10.30 29.88
N ALA A 95 4.67 -11.25 30.23
CA ALA A 95 4.76 -12.05 31.45
C ALA A 95 6.03 -12.90 31.47
N GLN A 96 6.48 -13.38 30.30
CA GLN A 96 7.74 -14.12 30.16
C GLN A 96 9.00 -13.22 30.11
N GLY A 97 8.85 -11.91 30.35
CA GLY A 97 9.97 -10.96 30.33
C GLY A 97 10.58 -10.69 28.96
N LYS A 98 9.87 -11.01 27.86
CA LYS A 98 10.36 -10.80 26.49
C LYS A 98 10.39 -9.33 26.13
N LYS A 99 11.46 -8.90 25.46
CA LYS A 99 11.50 -7.58 24.82
C LYS A 99 10.65 -7.64 23.54
N ILE A 100 9.60 -6.83 23.51
CA ILE A 100 8.73 -6.69 22.34
C ILE A 100 9.22 -5.50 21.53
N VAL A 101 9.58 -5.74 20.26
CA VAL A 101 9.99 -4.70 19.30
C VAL A 101 8.83 -4.44 18.34
N PHE A 102 8.45 -3.19 18.18
CA PHE A 102 7.38 -2.86 17.26
C PHE A 102 7.86 -2.82 15.80
N ARG A 103 6.94 -3.11 14.88
CA ARG A 103 7.19 -3.23 13.44
C ARG A 103 8.05 -2.09 12.87
N GLY A 104 7.77 -0.82 13.22
CA GLY A 104 8.53 0.33 12.71
C GLY A 104 9.98 0.34 13.20
N GLU A 105 10.20 0.08 14.49
CA GLU A 105 11.54 -0.06 15.09
C GLU A 105 12.31 -1.21 14.42
N PHE A 106 11.65 -2.38 14.27
CA PHE A 106 12.27 -3.53 13.64
C PHE A 106 12.63 -3.28 12.17
N LEU A 107 11.77 -2.58 11.41
CA LEU A 107 12.07 -2.16 10.04
C LEU A 107 13.29 -1.23 9.97
N GLY A 108 13.42 -0.30 10.93
CA GLY A 108 14.61 0.55 11.06
C GLY A 108 15.88 -0.24 11.34
N GLU A 109 15.79 -1.31 12.16
CA GLU A 109 16.92 -2.22 12.39
C GLU A 109 17.30 -3.03 11.13
N VAL A 110 16.30 -3.47 10.36
CA VAL A 110 16.53 -4.16 9.07
C VAL A 110 17.19 -3.22 8.06
N ALA A 111 16.77 -1.97 8.01
CA ALA A 111 17.35 -0.98 7.07
C ALA A 111 18.86 -0.79 7.25
N LYS A 112 19.37 -0.93 8.49
CA LYS A 112 20.82 -0.82 8.80
C LYS A 112 21.66 -1.95 8.22
N ASP A 113 21.04 -3.02 7.72
CA ASP A 113 21.76 -4.15 7.10
C ASP A 113 22.17 -3.87 5.64
N PHE A 114 21.76 -2.72 5.10
CA PHE A 114 21.98 -2.34 3.70
C PHE A 114 22.91 -1.13 3.59
N SER A 115 23.65 -1.07 2.48
CA SER A 115 24.61 0.02 2.24
C SER A 115 23.93 1.34 1.95
N SER A 116 22.74 1.33 1.36
CA SER A 116 21.97 2.52 1.04
C SER A 116 20.46 2.24 1.17
N VAL A 117 19.71 3.22 1.63
CA VAL A 117 18.26 3.13 1.87
C VAL A 117 17.52 4.17 1.04
N VAL A 118 16.55 3.71 0.24
CA VAL A 118 15.57 4.56 -0.43
C VAL A 118 14.23 4.35 0.27
N ALA A 119 13.72 5.37 0.95
CA ALA A 119 12.48 5.26 1.72
C ALA A 119 11.41 6.20 1.18
N VAL A 120 10.25 5.65 0.83
CA VAL A 120 9.13 6.37 0.20
C VAL A 120 8.06 6.68 1.22
N ALA A 121 7.88 7.97 1.50
CA ALA A 121 6.87 8.53 2.39
C ALA A 121 5.80 9.34 1.62
N GLY A 122 4.74 9.69 2.33
CA GLY A 122 3.61 10.46 1.84
C GLY A 122 2.28 9.81 2.22
N SER A 123 1.19 10.54 2.19
CA SER A 123 -0.11 9.98 2.53
C SER A 123 -0.55 8.93 1.51
N HIS A 124 -0.34 9.19 0.22
CA HIS A 124 -0.80 8.34 -0.89
C HIS A 124 0.33 7.97 -1.86
N GLY A 125 0.19 6.81 -2.54
CA GLY A 125 1.10 6.39 -3.60
C GLY A 125 2.35 5.62 -3.17
N LYS A 126 2.64 5.52 -1.86
CA LYS A 126 3.85 4.87 -1.30
C LYS A 126 4.15 3.50 -1.94
N THR A 127 3.21 2.58 -1.87
CA THR A 127 3.37 1.20 -2.38
C THR A 127 3.71 1.17 -3.86
N THR A 128 2.98 1.94 -4.67
CA THR A 128 3.21 2.01 -6.12
C THR A 128 4.57 2.60 -6.45
N CYS A 129 4.96 3.70 -5.79
CA CYS A 129 6.26 4.33 -5.99
C CYS A 129 7.41 3.40 -5.56
N THR A 130 7.28 2.74 -4.40
CA THR A 130 8.26 1.75 -3.90
C THR A 130 8.43 0.60 -4.88
N SER A 131 7.34 0.08 -5.43
CA SER A 131 7.38 -0.95 -6.49
C SER A 131 8.04 -0.44 -7.76
N MET A 132 7.69 0.75 -8.24
CA MET A 132 8.35 1.37 -9.42
C MET A 132 9.86 1.55 -9.19
N CYS A 133 10.29 1.99 -8.00
CA CYS A 133 11.72 2.03 -7.64
C CYS A 133 12.36 0.64 -7.80
N ALA A 134 11.75 -0.42 -7.25
CA ALA A 134 12.29 -1.77 -7.35
C ALA A 134 12.48 -2.22 -8.81
N HIS A 135 11.52 -1.90 -9.70
CA HIS A 135 11.64 -2.20 -11.13
C HIS A 135 12.81 -1.45 -11.78
N VAL A 136 13.03 -0.17 -11.44
CA VAL A 136 14.15 0.62 -11.96
C VAL A 136 15.49 0.06 -11.47
N PHE A 137 15.61 -0.26 -10.18
CA PHE A 137 16.84 -0.83 -9.62
C PHE A 137 17.12 -2.22 -10.17
N SER A 138 16.08 -3.03 -10.39
CA SER A 138 16.20 -4.33 -11.06
C SER A 138 16.68 -4.21 -12.49
N ALA A 139 16.13 -3.29 -13.28
CA ALA A 139 16.56 -3.03 -14.66
C ALA A 139 18.04 -2.58 -14.73
N ALA A 140 18.49 -1.83 -13.72
CA ALA A 140 19.90 -1.42 -13.59
C ALA A 140 20.84 -2.52 -13.05
N GLY A 141 20.34 -3.74 -12.81
CA GLY A 141 21.14 -4.85 -12.28
C GLY A 141 21.64 -4.65 -10.86
N LYS A 142 21.04 -3.73 -10.10
CA LYS A 142 21.43 -3.45 -8.72
C LYS A 142 21.10 -4.59 -7.78
N LYS A 143 21.89 -4.75 -6.74
CA LYS A 143 21.67 -5.72 -5.66
C LYS A 143 20.81 -5.06 -4.57
N PHE A 144 19.54 -5.43 -4.49
CA PHE A 144 18.60 -4.74 -3.60
C PHE A 144 17.68 -5.69 -2.85
N ALA A 145 17.03 -5.16 -1.84
CA ALA A 145 15.79 -5.72 -1.30
C ALA A 145 14.68 -4.67 -1.37
N VAL A 146 13.46 -5.13 -1.62
CA VAL A 146 12.26 -4.29 -1.54
C VAL A 146 11.32 -4.81 -0.45
N HIS A 147 10.78 -3.87 0.33
CA HIS A 147 9.75 -4.08 1.35
C HIS A 147 8.59 -3.13 1.06
N ALA A 148 7.47 -3.68 0.62
CA ALA A 148 6.29 -2.94 0.20
C ALA A 148 5.05 -3.28 1.03
N GLY A 149 4.12 -2.33 1.15
CA GLY A 149 2.83 -2.48 1.82
C GLY A 149 1.76 -3.19 1.00
N GLY A 150 2.09 -3.62 -0.21
CA GLY A 150 1.23 -4.38 -1.12
C GLY A 150 2.03 -5.31 -2.00
N ASP A 151 1.33 -6.17 -2.74
CA ASP A 151 1.95 -7.21 -3.55
C ASP A 151 2.17 -6.70 -4.99
N ASP A 152 3.42 -6.34 -5.33
CA ASP A 152 3.84 -6.09 -6.72
C ASP A 152 3.67 -7.37 -7.56
N ASN A 153 3.25 -7.23 -8.81
CA ASN A 153 2.99 -8.38 -9.68
C ASN A 153 4.25 -9.21 -10.00
N THR A 154 5.45 -8.63 -9.84
CA THR A 154 6.74 -9.28 -10.10
C THR A 154 7.44 -9.67 -8.80
N PHE A 155 7.49 -8.77 -7.83
CA PHE A 155 8.31 -8.90 -6.62
C PHE A 155 7.53 -9.28 -5.36
N GLY A 156 6.18 -9.30 -5.42
CA GLY A 156 5.36 -9.46 -4.22
C GLY A 156 5.51 -8.29 -3.25
N ASN A 157 5.35 -8.55 -1.96
CA ASN A 157 5.56 -7.53 -0.93
C ASN A 157 6.99 -7.51 -0.35
N PHE A 158 7.79 -8.52 -0.71
CA PHE A 158 9.22 -8.63 -0.36
C PHE A 158 9.97 -9.41 -1.45
N TYR A 159 11.12 -8.86 -1.85
CA TYR A 159 12.05 -9.52 -2.75
C TYR A 159 13.47 -9.06 -2.44
N LYS A 160 14.47 -9.96 -2.57
CA LYS A 160 15.86 -9.65 -2.28
C LYS A 160 16.82 -10.31 -3.27
N THR A 161 17.77 -9.52 -3.79
CA THR A 161 18.89 -9.99 -4.62
C THR A 161 20.25 -9.70 -3.98
N GLY A 162 20.29 -8.84 -2.97
CA GLY A 162 21.53 -8.49 -2.25
C GLY A 162 21.31 -7.34 -1.26
N GLU A 163 22.41 -6.71 -0.84
CA GLU A 163 22.44 -5.78 0.30
C GLU A 163 22.97 -4.38 -0.07
N GLU A 164 23.06 -4.06 -1.36
CA GLU A 164 23.49 -2.73 -1.79
C GLU A 164 22.43 -1.68 -1.47
N TYR A 165 21.15 -1.97 -1.81
CA TYR A 165 20.03 -1.05 -1.58
C TYR A 165 18.88 -1.71 -0.82
N PHE A 166 18.26 -0.94 0.07
CA PHE A 166 16.96 -1.25 0.67
C PHE A 166 15.94 -0.24 0.21
N ILE A 167 14.93 -0.71 -0.51
CA ILE A 167 13.83 0.12 -1.02
C ILE A 167 12.60 -0.18 -0.16
N THR A 168 12.09 0.81 0.56
CA THR A 168 11.02 0.56 1.53
C THR A 168 9.99 1.68 1.58
N GLU A 169 8.77 1.33 2.00
CA GLU A 169 7.80 2.33 2.40
C GLU A 169 8.12 2.88 3.79
N ALA A 170 7.98 4.19 3.94
CA ALA A 170 8.10 4.93 5.20
C ALA A 170 6.70 5.39 5.65
N CYS A 171 6.09 4.61 6.55
CA CYS A 171 4.71 4.83 6.98
C CYS A 171 4.64 5.88 8.09
N GLU A 172 3.79 6.89 7.91
CA GLU A 172 3.54 7.97 8.86
C GLU A 172 2.72 7.55 10.09
N TYR A 173 1.95 6.45 10.00
CA TYR A 173 1.16 5.94 11.10
C TYR A 173 2.01 5.71 12.36
N LYS A 174 1.60 6.32 13.48
CA LYS A 174 2.37 6.30 14.75
C LYS A 174 3.83 6.72 14.58
N LYS A 175 4.12 7.61 13.61
CA LYS A 175 5.46 8.12 13.31
C LYS A 175 6.51 7.05 13.01
N ASN A 176 6.09 5.89 12.49
CA ASN A 176 7.00 4.77 12.20
C ASN A 176 8.10 5.13 11.19
N LEU A 177 7.89 6.10 10.34
CA LEU A 177 8.88 6.58 9.39
C LEU A 177 10.14 7.15 10.07
N LEU A 178 10.04 7.62 11.34
CA LEU A 178 11.17 8.20 12.08
C LEU A 178 12.22 7.15 12.53
N TYR A 179 11.92 5.87 12.43
CA TYR A 179 12.92 4.82 12.67
C TYR A 179 13.84 4.58 11.45
N LEU A 180 13.51 5.17 10.29
CA LEU A 180 14.30 5.06 9.07
C LEU A 180 15.22 6.27 8.93
N HIS A 181 16.46 6.02 8.51
CA HIS A 181 17.46 7.03 8.18
C HIS A 181 17.91 6.81 6.73
N PRO A 182 17.12 7.27 5.74
CA PRO A 182 17.36 6.94 4.35
C PRO A 182 18.50 7.76 3.74
N ASP A 183 19.22 7.20 2.76
CA ASP A 183 20.10 7.99 1.90
C ASP A 183 19.29 8.88 0.96
N VAL A 184 18.14 8.36 0.48
CA VAL A 184 17.19 9.13 -0.31
C VAL A 184 15.81 8.99 0.31
N ALA A 185 15.33 10.06 0.94
CA ALA A 185 13.96 10.19 1.41
C ALA A 185 13.08 10.67 0.24
N VAL A 186 11.99 9.98 -0.07
CA VAL A 186 11.02 10.43 -1.09
C VAL A 186 9.75 10.86 -0.40
N LEU A 187 9.26 12.08 -0.66
CA LEU A 187 8.01 12.60 -0.13
C LEU A 187 7.03 12.91 -1.25
N LEU A 188 5.98 12.08 -1.37
CA LEU A 188 5.04 12.13 -2.50
C LEU A 188 3.98 13.22 -2.34
N ASN A 189 3.37 13.33 -1.16
CA ASN A 189 2.28 14.26 -0.86
C ASN A 189 2.02 14.29 0.65
N ILE A 190 1.32 15.32 1.11
CA ILE A 190 0.87 15.44 2.51
C ILE A 190 -0.64 15.66 2.54
N ASP A 191 -1.36 14.73 3.15
CA ASP A 191 -2.80 14.82 3.37
C ASP A 191 -3.14 14.54 4.84
N ARG A 192 -4.37 14.90 5.25
CA ARG A 192 -4.89 14.67 6.62
C ARG A 192 -5.33 13.22 6.77
N ASP A 193 -4.38 12.30 6.74
CA ASP A 193 -4.61 10.89 7.05
C ASP A 193 -3.98 10.54 8.41
N HIS A 194 -4.51 9.52 9.08
CA HIS A 194 -4.03 9.06 10.40
C HIS A 194 -4.00 10.14 11.48
N MET A 195 -4.93 11.10 11.43
CA MET A 195 -4.97 12.23 12.37
C MET A 195 -5.21 11.80 13.83
N GLU A 196 -5.64 10.58 14.07
CA GLU A 196 -5.67 9.98 15.42
C GLU A 196 -4.29 9.80 16.05
N CYS A 197 -3.22 9.87 15.23
CA CYS A 197 -1.83 9.75 15.68
C CYS A 197 -1.13 11.11 15.84
N TYR A 198 -1.78 12.20 15.47
CA TYR A 198 -1.20 13.56 15.44
C TYR A 198 -2.13 14.55 16.13
N ARG A 199 -1.57 15.50 16.87
CA ARG A 199 -2.35 16.57 17.52
C ARG A 199 -3.02 17.49 16.49
N ASP A 200 -2.28 17.79 15.43
CA ASP A 200 -2.71 18.67 14.35
C ASP A 200 -1.88 18.40 13.06
N GLU A 201 -2.22 19.11 11.99
CA GLU A 201 -1.54 19.00 10.71
C GLU A 201 -0.08 19.49 10.76
N ASN A 202 0.25 20.45 11.64
CA ASN A 202 1.62 20.93 11.77
C ASN A 202 2.53 19.85 12.36
N GLU A 203 2.03 19.04 13.30
CA GLU A 203 2.79 17.91 13.82
C GLU A 203 3.02 16.83 12.74
N LEU A 204 2.06 16.60 11.87
CA LEU A 204 2.23 15.70 10.73
C LEU A 204 3.30 16.24 9.77
N ILE A 205 3.24 17.52 9.39
CA ILE A 205 4.24 18.19 8.55
C ILE A 205 5.62 18.10 9.19
N GLY A 206 5.76 18.47 10.47
CA GLY A 206 7.03 18.39 11.21
C GLY A 206 7.59 16.98 11.32
N THR A 207 6.72 15.94 11.29
CA THR A 207 7.16 14.55 11.23
C THR A 207 7.80 14.22 9.87
N PHE A 208 7.21 14.69 8.77
CA PHE A 208 7.82 14.54 7.44
C PHE A 208 9.08 15.38 7.29
N GLU A 209 9.15 16.58 7.90
CA GLU A 209 10.39 17.39 7.93
C GLU A 209 11.52 16.65 8.63
N THR A 210 11.24 16.08 9.80
CA THR A 210 12.20 15.27 10.56
C THR A 210 12.68 14.08 9.74
N PHE A 211 11.77 13.37 9.04
CA PHE A 211 12.11 12.26 8.17
C PHE A 211 12.99 12.69 6.98
N CYS A 212 12.64 13.75 6.26
CA CYS A 212 13.41 14.25 5.13
C CYS A 212 14.80 14.72 5.56
N SER A 213 14.91 15.38 6.72
CA SER A 213 16.18 15.89 7.24
C SER A 213 17.07 14.80 7.87
N SER A 214 16.51 13.64 8.23
CA SER A 214 17.29 12.51 8.74
C SER A 214 18.10 11.77 7.69
N GLY A 215 17.81 12.02 6.41
CA GLY A 215 18.48 11.40 5.27
C GLY A 215 19.66 12.22 4.75
N ARG A 216 20.41 11.63 3.81
CA ARG A 216 21.47 12.35 3.08
C ARG A 216 20.89 13.37 2.11
N THR A 217 19.76 13.05 1.47
CA THR A 217 18.97 13.94 0.63
C THR A 217 17.50 13.55 0.65
N ALA A 218 16.63 14.47 0.23
CA ALA A 218 15.23 14.16 -0.01
C ALA A 218 14.83 14.55 -1.44
N LEU A 219 13.82 13.87 -1.97
CA LEU A 219 13.16 14.17 -3.24
C LEU A 219 11.68 14.43 -2.96
N VAL A 220 11.19 15.61 -3.27
CA VAL A 220 9.87 16.05 -2.81
C VAL A 220 8.96 16.48 -3.97
N CYS A 221 7.64 16.33 -3.82
CA CYS A 221 6.68 16.74 -4.85
C CYS A 221 6.48 18.26 -4.86
N ALA A 222 6.90 18.92 -5.94
CA ALA A 222 6.78 20.36 -6.12
C ALA A 222 5.34 20.85 -6.43
N ASP A 223 4.42 19.93 -6.73
CA ASP A 223 3.02 20.24 -7.05
C ASP A 223 2.09 20.10 -5.83
N ASP A 224 2.58 19.58 -4.71
CA ASP A 224 1.84 19.57 -3.45
C ASP A 224 2.08 20.90 -2.71
N GLU A 225 1.00 21.65 -2.44
CA GLU A 225 1.10 22.99 -1.86
C GLU A 225 1.72 22.99 -0.44
N LYS A 226 1.50 21.94 0.35
CA LYS A 226 2.07 21.83 1.70
C LYS A 226 3.56 21.54 1.61
N ILE A 227 3.96 20.68 0.68
CA ILE A 227 5.36 20.35 0.43
C ILE A 227 6.09 21.57 -0.13
N LYS A 228 5.55 22.21 -1.14
CA LYS A 228 6.11 23.43 -1.74
C LYS A 228 6.39 24.53 -0.72
N LYS A 229 5.49 24.68 0.26
CA LYS A 229 5.62 25.67 1.32
C LYS A 229 6.70 25.31 2.36
N ASN A 230 6.79 24.04 2.74
CA ASN A 230 7.59 23.63 3.90
C ASN A 230 8.92 22.96 3.53
N PHE A 231 9.12 22.52 2.27
CA PHE A 231 10.31 21.76 1.83
C PHE A 231 11.04 22.37 0.62
N PRO A 232 11.25 23.70 0.54
CA PRO A 232 11.73 24.36 -0.69
C PRO A 232 13.19 24.08 -1.05
N ALA A 233 13.97 23.51 -0.13
CA ALA A 233 15.42 23.34 -0.29
C ALA A 233 15.84 21.98 -0.86
N TYR A 234 14.89 21.06 -1.07
CA TYR A 234 15.19 19.72 -1.56
C TYR A 234 15.02 19.60 -3.07
N PRO A 235 15.76 18.68 -3.73
CA PRO A 235 15.45 18.21 -5.06
C PRO A 235 13.97 17.85 -5.20
N SER A 236 13.38 18.16 -6.34
CA SER A 236 11.94 18.12 -6.50
C SER A 236 11.49 17.44 -7.79
N PHE A 237 10.27 16.93 -7.78
CA PHE A 237 9.61 16.42 -8.98
C PHE A 237 8.20 17.00 -9.11
N GLY A 238 7.74 17.15 -10.35
CA GLY A 238 6.40 17.66 -10.62
C GLY A 238 5.99 17.54 -12.07
N ILE A 239 4.69 17.68 -12.31
CA ILE A 239 4.09 17.75 -13.65
C ILE A 239 3.75 19.19 -14.00
N GLU A 240 3.15 19.92 -13.06
CA GLU A 240 2.68 21.30 -13.24
C GLU A 240 3.83 22.30 -12.99
N ASN A 241 4.62 22.07 -11.98
CA ASN A 241 5.80 22.90 -11.69
C ASN A 241 6.96 22.58 -12.64
N LYS A 242 7.06 23.35 -13.70
CA LYS A 242 8.12 23.19 -14.74
C LYS A 242 9.53 23.54 -14.25
N ARG A 243 9.68 24.06 -13.04
CA ARG A 243 10.99 24.36 -12.43
C ARG A 243 11.48 23.23 -11.52
N ALA A 244 10.69 22.17 -11.34
CA ALA A 244 11.13 21.00 -10.60
C ALA A 244 12.32 20.33 -11.31
N ASP A 245 13.20 19.71 -10.54
CA ASP A 245 14.40 19.05 -11.06
C ASP A 245 14.04 17.88 -11.98
N PHE A 246 12.95 17.15 -11.64
CA PHE A 246 12.43 16.05 -12.45
C PHE A 246 11.01 16.37 -12.90
N THR A 247 10.78 16.41 -14.23
CA THR A 247 9.49 16.76 -14.81
C THR A 247 9.04 15.76 -15.87
N ALA A 248 7.73 15.74 -16.12
CA ALA A 248 7.14 15.03 -17.25
C ALA A 248 6.72 16.03 -18.34
N GLU A 249 7.21 15.80 -19.55
CA GLU A 249 6.86 16.58 -20.73
C GLU A 249 6.21 15.70 -21.80
N ASN A 250 5.57 16.32 -22.79
CA ASN A 250 4.92 15.61 -23.91
C ASN A 250 4.05 14.45 -23.42
N ILE A 251 3.26 14.70 -22.35
CA ILE A 251 2.36 13.70 -21.77
C ILE A 251 1.28 13.37 -22.80
N GLY A 252 1.16 12.09 -23.13
CA GLY A 252 0.15 11.55 -24.03
C GLY A 252 -0.43 10.25 -23.48
N THR A 253 -1.52 9.80 -24.09
CA THR A 253 -2.16 8.53 -23.76
C THR A 253 -2.12 7.57 -24.95
N ILE A 254 -1.93 6.29 -24.68
CA ILE A 254 -2.09 5.18 -25.63
C ILE A 254 -3.11 4.22 -25.01
N GLY A 255 -4.38 4.34 -25.41
CA GLY A 255 -5.47 3.71 -24.69
C GLY A 255 -5.56 4.28 -23.27
N GLU A 256 -5.54 3.40 -22.27
CA GLU A 256 -5.65 3.72 -20.84
C GLU A 256 -4.33 4.15 -20.19
N LYS A 257 -3.24 4.04 -20.91
CA LYS A 257 -1.88 4.13 -20.38
C LYS A 257 -1.24 5.45 -20.75
N TYR A 258 -0.47 6.02 -19.82
CA TYR A 258 0.24 7.26 -20.03
C TYR A 258 1.64 7.01 -20.58
N SER A 259 2.07 7.95 -21.44
CA SER A 259 3.46 8.04 -21.86
C SER A 259 3.93 9.49 -21.74
N PHE A 260 5.19 9.71 -21.39
CA PHE A 260 5.77 11.04 -21.21
C PHE A 260 7.28 11.01 -21.40
N ASP A 261 7.84 12.17 -21.65
CA ASP A 261 9.28 12.37 -21.63
C ASP A 261 9.71 12.66 -20.18
N PHE A 262 10.59 11.84 -19.65
CA PHE A 262 11.22 12.03 -18.35
C PHE A 262 12.36 13.03 -18.51
N CYS A 263 12.24 14.19 -17.88
CA CYS A 263 13.21 15.28 -17.96
C CYS A 263 13.90 15.49 -16.61
N GLU A 264 15.18 15.84 -16.65
CA GLU A 264 15.99 16.25 -15.50
C GLU A 264 16.59 17.62 -15.78
N ASN A 265 16.33 18.61 -14.92
CA ASN A 265 16.78 20.01 -15.08
C ASN A 265 16.42 20.59 -16.47
N GLY A 266 15.20 20.33 -16.94
CA GLY A 266 14.70 20.77 -18.24
C GLY A 266 15.26 20.02 -19.46
N LYS A 267 16.13 19.03 -19.26
CA LYS A 267 16.66 18.20 -20.34
C LYS A 267 15.90 16.89 -20.46
N ASN A 268 15.32 16.60 -21.62
CA ASN A 268 14.73 15.31 -21.92
C ASN A 268 15.79 14.20 -21.90
N LEU A 269 15.60 13.19 -21.07
CA LEU A 269 16.53 12.08 -20.90
C LEU A 269 16.03 10.79 -21.56
N CYS A 270 14.74 10.48 -21.44
CA CYS A 270 14.18 9.24 -21.97
C CYS A 270 12.65 9.31 -22.09
N ARG A 271 12.08 8.44 -22.93
CA ARG A 271 10.64 8.24 -23.07
C ARG A 271 10.14 7.12 -22.16
N VAL A 272 9.19 7.41 -21.29
CA VAL A 272 8.53 6.45 -20.41
C VAL A 272 7.14 6.10 -20.96
N ARG A 273 6.76 4.81 -20.88
CA ARG A 273 5.44 4.28 -21.23
C ARG A 273 4.95 3.41 -20.09
N LEU A 274 4.01 3.93 -19.29
CA LEU A 274 3.46 3.19 -18.15
C LEU A 274 2.51 2.10 -18.64
N ASN A 275 2.53 0.95 -17.97
CA ASN A 275 1.60 -0.16 -18.23
C ASN A 275 0.38 -0.15 -17.29
N VAL A 276 0.22 0.91 -16.50
CA VAL A 276 -0.88 1.12 -15.57
C VAL A 276 -1.65 2.38 -15.92
N ALA A 277 -2.95 2.38 -15.66
CA ALA A 277 -3.83 3.52 -15.89
C ALA A 277 -3.78 4.51 -14.71
N GLY A 278 -4.03 5.78 -14.99
CA GLY A 278 -4.14 6.83 -13.97
C GLY A 278 -2.99 7.83 -13.97
N ARG A 279 -3.36 9.12 -14.04
CA ARG A 279 -2.39 10.24 -14.10
C ARG A 279 -1.51 10.31 -12.84
N CYS A 280 -1.99 9.87 -11.69
CA CYS A 280 -1.22 9.82 -10.44
C CYS A 280 0.05 8.95 -10.57
N HIS A 281 0.05 7.98 -11.47
CA HIS A 281 1.23 7.14 -11.71
C HIS A 281 2.36 7.87 -12.44
N ILE A 282 2.10 9.00 -13.09
CA ILE A 282 3.17 9.86 -13.63
C ILE A 282 3.96 10.46 -12.45
N TYR A 283 3.30 10.94 -11.40
CA TYR A 283 3.98 11.42 -10.19
C TYR A 283 4.79 10.32 -9.50
N ASN A 284 4.22 9.11 -9.36
CA ASN A 284 4.93 7.97 -8.79
C ASN A 284 6.16 7.59 -9.63
N ALA A 285 6.04 7.65 -10.96
CA ALA A 285 7.13 7.36 -11.89
C ALA A 285 8.23 8.43 -11.86
N LEU A 286 7.86 9.72 -11.76
CA LEU A 286 8.81 10.81 -11.58
C LEU A 286 9.59 10.68 -10.27
N ALA A 287 8.87 10.35 -9.18
CA ALA A 287 9.48 10.12 -7.87
C ALA A 287 10.44 8.93 -7.88
N ALA A 288 10.01 7.81 -8.45
CA ALA A 288 10.83 6.60 -8.56
C ALA A 288 12.05 6.80 -9.46
N GLY A 289 11.85 7.43 -10.62
CA GLY A 289 12.94 7.77 -11.55
C GLY A 289 13.91 8.78 -10.95
N GLY A 290 13.42 9.84 -10.31
CA GLY A 290 14.24 10.85 -9.64
C GLY A 290 15.06 10.26 -8.48
N ALA A 291 14.44 9.40 -7.63
CA ALA A 291 15.15 8.69 -6.57
C ALA A 291 16.27 7.80 -7.14
N ALA A 292 16.01 7.08 -8.23
CA ALA A 292 17.01 6.28 -8.92
C ALA A 292 18.14 7.14 -9.50
N ARG A 293 17.82 8.32 -10.07
CA ARG A 293 18.82 9.29 -10.57
C ARG A 293 19.70 9.80 -9.45
N LEU A 294 19.13 10.12 -8.29
CA LEU A 294 19.89 10.52 -7.10
C LEU A 294 20.80 9.40 -6.56
N CYS A 295 20.47 8.13 -6.85
CA CYS A 295 21.32 6.97 -6.58
C CYS A 295 22.32 6.68 -7.74
N GLY A 296 22.43 7.54 -8.76
CA GLY A 296 23.37 7.39 -9.86
C GLY A 296 22.94 6.39 -10.95
N ILE A 297 21.68 5.97 -10.97
CA ILE A 297 21.15 5.08 -12.02
C ILE A 297 20.88 5.90 -13.28
N SER A 298 21.34 5.42 -14.46
CA SER A 298 21.16 6.12 -15.72
C SER A 298 19.71 6.12 -16.22
N ALA A 299 19.34 7.12 -17.03
CA ALA A 299 17.96 7.31 -17.48
C ALA A 299 17.43 6.17 -18.36
N GLU A 300 18.29 5.45 -19.05
CA GLU A 300 17.90 4.27 -19.82
C GLU A 300 17.29 3.17 -18.94
N TYR A 301 17.85 2.95 -17.74
CA TYR A 301 17.31 2.01 -16.77
C TYR A 301 16.06 2.54 -16.07
N VAL A 302 15.94 3.86 -15.91
CA VAL A 302 14.69 4.49 -15.46
C VAL A 302 13.56 4.15 -16.43
N ALA A 303 13.77 4.39 -17.74
CA ALA A 303 12.78 4.03 -18.76
C ALA A 303 12.49 2.52 -18.77
N ALA A 304 13.53 1.68 -18.78
CA ALA A 304 13.38 0.23 -18.84
C ALA A 304 12.57 -0.31 -17.64
N GLY A 305 12.90 0.12 -16.42
CA GLY A 305 12.20 -0.32 -15.21
C GLY A 305 10.76 0.18 -15.13
N LEU A 306 10.52 1.46 -15.41
CA LEU A 306 9.16 2.01 -15.39
C LEU A 306 8.26 1.39 -16.48
N ASN A 307 8.82 1.09 -17.66
CA ASN A 307 8.10 0.41 -18.73
C ASN A 307 7.80 -1.06 -18.41
N ALA A 308 8.61 -1.71 -17.55
CA ALA A 308 8.39 -3.08 -17.10
C ALA A 308 7.39 -3.19 -15.95
N PHE A 309 7.13 -2.11 -15.21
CA PHE A 309 6.18 -2.11 -14.12
C PHE A 309 4.76 -2.44 -14.61
N SER A 310 4.15 -3.47 -14.05
CA SER A 310 2.85 -4.01 -14.46
C SER A 310 1.73 -3.83 -13.41
N GLY A 311 2.03 -3.12 -12.32
CA GLY A 311 1.06 -2.79 -11.27
C GLY A 311 1.28 -3.54 -9.96
N VAL A 312 0.51 -3.13 -8.98
CA VAL A 312 0.42 -3.71 -7.64
C VAL A 312 -1.00 -4.22 -7.44
N LYS A 313 -1.14 -5.39 -6.82
CA LYS A 313 -2.48 -5.93 -6.51
C LYS A 313 -3.28 -4.93 -5.67
N ARG A 314 -4.57 -4.86 -5.95
CA ARG A 314 -5.49 -3.90 -5.31
C ARG A 314 -5.15 -2.42 -5.57
N ARG A 315 -4.41 -2.08 -6.63
CA ARG A 315 -4.16 -0.70 -7.08
C ARG A 315 -4.63 -0.55 -8.51
N PHE A 316 -5.92 -0.23 -8.67
CA PHE A 316 -6.64 -0.22 -9.95
C PHE A 316 -6.43 -1.52 -10.74
N GLU A 317 -6.48 -2.64 -10.03
CA GLU A 317 -6.24 -3.98 -10.57
C GLU A 317 -7.46 -4.46 -11.35
N LYS A 318 -7.28 -4.82 -12.63
CA LYS A 318 -8.30 -5.52 -13.39
C LYS A 318 -8.38 -6.96 -12.91
N ILE A 319 -9.48 -7.34 -12.27
CA ILE A 319 -9.70 -8.69 -11.74
C ILE A 319 -10.44 -9.62 -12.71
N GLY A 320 -11.01 -9.05 -13.78
CA GLY A 320 -11.65 -9.82 -14.85
C GLY A 320 -12.74 -9.05 -15.55
N GLU A 321 -13.67 -9.81 -16.18
CA GLU A 321 -14.84 -9.25 -16.87
C GLU A 321 -16.06 -10.17 -16.71
N ASN A 322 -17.25 -9.57 -16.85
CA ASN A 322 -18.52 -10.27 -16.84
C ASN A 322 -19.50 -9.60 -17.80
N HIS A 323 -20.10 -10.33 -18.75
CA HIS A 323 -20.95 -9.80 -19.83
C HIS A 323 -20.34 -8.63 -20.62
N GLY A 324 -18.99 -8.60 -20.75
CA GLY A 324 -18.26 -7.51 -21.37
C GLY A 324 -18.00 -6.31 -20.46
N ALA A 325 -18.63 -6.24 -19.28
CA ALA A 325 -18.28 -5.25 -18.26
C ALA A 325 -16.92 -5.58 -17.65
N GLN A 326 -16.06 -4.57 -17.51
CA GLN A 326 -14.73 -4.71 -16.94
C GLN A 326 -14.78 -4.56 -15.41
N TRP A 327 -14.13 -5.48 -14.69
CA TRP A 327 -14.12 -5.51 -13.22
C TRP A 327 -12.75 -5.12 -12.68
N TYR A 328 -12.74 -4.08 -11.84
CA TYR A 328 -11.53 -3.55 -11.20
C TYR A 328 -11.66 -3.54 -9.68
N CYS A 329 -10.52 -3.64 -8.99
CA CYS A 329 -10.42 -3.43 -7.56
C CYS A 329 -9.36 -2.38 -7.24
N ASP A 330 -9.66 -1.50 -6.28
CA ASP A 330 -8.69 -0.56 -5.75
C ASP A 330 -8.74 -0.50 -4.22
N TYR A 331 -7.59 -0.26 -3.62
CA TYR A 331 -7.43 -0.13 -2.17
C TYR A 331 -7.91 1.21 -1.63
N ALA A 332 -8.31 2.13 -2.51
CA ALA A 332 -8.76 3.47 -2.17
C ALA A 332 -9.81 3.44 -1.04
N HIS A 333 -9.51 4.14 0.04
CA HIS A 333 -10.31 4.18 1.25
C HIS A 333 -10.27 5.55 1.94
N HIS A 334 -9.67 6.54 1.31
CA HIS A 334 -9.71 7.96 1.65
C HIS A 334 -10.40 8.74 0.53
N PRO A 335 -11.20 9.81 0.79
CA PRO A 335 -11.94 10.54 -0.24
C PRO A 335 -11.09 10.98 -1.43
N ARG A 336 -9.88 11.48 -1.22
CA ARG A 336 -8.96 11.89 -2.30
C ARG A 336 -8.50 10.72 -3.16
N GLU A 337 -8.21 9.57 -2.56
CA GLU A 337 -7.87 8.36 -3.31
C GLU A 337 -9.06 7.91 -4.16
N ILE A 338 -10.26 7.89 -3.55
CA ILE A 338 -11.51 7.53 -4.23
C ILE A 338 -11.74 8.46 -5.43
N ALA A 339 -11.64 9.77 -5.24
CA ALA A 339 -11.82 10.75 -6.32
C ALA A 339 -10.81 10.54 -7.47
N ALA A 340 -9.54 10.28 -7.16
CA ALA A 340 -8.51 9.99 -8.16
C ALA A 340 -8.78 8.68 -8.91
N THR A 341 -9.21 7.64 -8.19
CA THR A 341 -9.55 6.34 -8.78
C THR A 341 -10.80 6.42 -9.63
N LEU A 342 -11.84 7.12 -9.18
CA LEU A 342 -13.08 7.34 -9.96
C LEU A 342 -12.81 8.15 -11.23
N LYS A 343 -11.96 9.18 -11.15
CA LYS A 343 -11.54 9.93 -12.34
C LYS A 343 -10.85 9.05 -13.37
N THR A 344 -10.00 8.12 -12.90
CA THR A 344 -9.34 7.15 -13.76
C THR A 344 -10.37 6.19 -14.37
N ALA A 345 -11.25 5.62 -13.55
CA ALA A 345 -12.28 4.69 -13.99
C ALA A 345 -13.23 5.32 -15.01
N ALA A 346 -13.72 6.54 -14.75
CA ALA A 346 -14.61 7.28 -15.66
C ALA A 346 -13.97 7.51 -17.04
N ALA A 347 -12.67 7.82 -17.08
CA ALA A 347 -11.94 8.01 -18.34
C ALA A 347 -11.82 6.72 -19.19
N LEU A 348 -11.98 5.55 -18.57
CA LEU A 348 -11.87 4.23 -19.21
C LEU A 348 -13.23 3.61 -19.54
N THR A 349 -14.29 4.11 -18.92
CA THR A 349 -15.64 3.57 -19.03
C THR A 349 -16.33 4.15 -20.26
N ALA A 350 -16.69 3.27 -21.20
CA ALA A 350 -17.47 3.67 -22.38
C ALA A 350 -18.98 3.69 -22.09
N GLY A 351 -19.46 2.87 -21.17
CA GLY A 351 -20.84 2.78 -20.69
C GLY A 351 -21.02 3.43 -19.33
N ARG A 352 -21.57 2.70 -18.36
CA ARG A 352 -21.84 3.16 -17.00
C ARG A 352 -20.74 2.73 -16.03
N LEU A 353 -20.42 3.60 -15.07
CA LEU A 353 -19.49 3.33 -13.98
C LEU A 353 -20.27 2.89 -12.72
N TYR A 354 -20.26 1.59 -12.46
CA TYR A 354 -20.76 0.96 -11.23
C TYR A 354 -19.69 0.98 -10.17
N VAL A 355 -19.95 1.57 -9.02
CA VAL A 355 -18.99 1.67 -7.92
C VAL A 355 -19.50 0.96 -6.69
N VAL A 356 -18.71 0.04 -6.17
CA VAL A 356 -18.90 -0.59 -4.87
C VAL A 356 -17.90 0.02 -3.90
N PHE A 357 -18.38 0.61 -2.82
CA PHE A 357 -17.50 1.14 -1.79
C PHE A 357 -17.74 0.43 -0.46
N GLN A 358 -16.66 -0.11 0.13
CA GLN A 358 -16.65 -0.63 1.49
C GLN A 358 -15.92 0.36 2.40
N PRO A 359 -16.65 1.09 3.28
CA PRO A 359 -16.02 1.94 4.29
C PRO A 359 -15.10 1.14 5.20
N HIS A 360 -13.95 1.74 5.56
CA HIS A 360 -12.97 1.14 6.45
C HIS A 360 -12.88 1.96 7.73
N THR A 361 -13.28 1.38 8.87
CA THR A 361 -13.45 1.93 10.22
C THR A 361 -14.58 2.95 10.35
N TYR A 362 -15.23 2.93 11.51
CA TYR A 362 -16.31 3.87 11.83
C TYR A 362 -15.79 5.28 12.03
N SER A 363 -14.66 5.43 12.73
CA SER A 363 -14.06 6.71 13.07
C SER A 363 -13.71 7.54 11.83
N ARG A 364 -13.07 6.91 10.82
CA ARG A 364 -12.75 7.56 9.55
C ARG A 364 -14.00 7.96 8.79
N THR A 365 -14.96 7.04 8.67
CA THR A 365 -16.23 7.30 7.95
C THR A 365 -16.99 8.45 8.58
N LYS A 366 -17.08 8.51 9.91
CA LYS A 366 -17.70 9.58 10.67
C LYS A 366 -17.01 10.93 10.42
N THR A 367 -15.69 10.94 10.52
CA THR A 367 -14.90 12.19 10.41
C THR A 367 -14.95 12.78 9.00
N LEU A 368 -14.98 11.92 7.95
CA LEU A 368 -14.91 12.32 6.55
C LEU A 368 -16.23 12.10 5.81
N MET A 369 -17.36 12.06 6.52
CA MET A 369 -18.68 11.72 5.96
C MET A 369 -19.05 12.55 4.73
N ALA A 370 -18.90 13.88 4.80
CA ALA A 370 -19.21 14.78 3.69
C ALA A 370 -18.25 14.59 2.51
N ASP A 371 -16.96 14.46 2.80
CA ASP A 371 -15.93 14.28 1.76
C ASP A 371 -16.11 12.94 1.03
N PHE A 372 -16.51 11.87 1.75
CA PHE A 372 -16.88 10.58 1.12
C PHE A 372 -18.10 10.72 0.21
N SER A 373 -19.17 11.38 0.69
CA SER A 373 -20.36 11.60 -0.11
C SER A 373 -20.05 12.37 -1.39
N GLU A 374 -19.25 13.44 -1.29
CA GLU A 374 -18.82 14.23 -2.45
C GLU A 374 -17.99 13.38 -3.42
N ALA A 375 -16.96 12.70 -2.94
CA ALA A 375 -16.08 11.89 -3.79
C ALA A 375 -16.85 10.77 -4.53
N LEU A 376 -17.78 10.09 -3.84
CA LEU A 376 -18.54 8.98 -4.39
C LEU A 376 -19.65 9.41 -5.36
N SER A 377 -20.06 10.69 -5.36
CA SER A 377 -21.08 11.22 -6.25
C SER A 377 -20.69 11.19 -7.75
N ALA A 378 -19.44 10.93 -8.06
CA ALA A 378 -18.94 10.76 -9.43
C ALA A 378 -19.29 9.40 -10.06
N ALA A 379 -19.90 8.47 -9.31
CA ALA A 379 -20.37 7.18 -9.81
C ALA A 379 -21.73 7.33 -10.52
N ASP A 380 -21.95 6.61 -11.63
CA ASP A 380 -23.28 6.55 -12.27
C ASP A 380 -24.26 5.67 -11.46
N ASP A 381 -23.73 4.60 -10.84
CA ASP A 381 -24.43 3.72 -9.93
C ASP A 381 -23.54 3.43 -8.74
N LEU A 382 -24.04 3.68 -7.53
CA LEU A 382 -23.26 3.51 -6.29
C LEU A 382 -23.90 2.48 -5.36
N PHE A 383 -23.09 1.50 -4.92
CA PHE A 383 -23.44 0.55 -3.90
C PHE A 383 -22.48 0.68 -2.71
N ILE A 384 -22.97 1.06 -1.56
CA ILE A 384 -22.21 1.09 -0.32
C ILE A 384 -22.43 -0.23 0.40
N PHE A 385 -21.38 -1.02 0.48
CA PHE A 385 -21.36 -2.32 1.16
C PHE A 385 -21.09 -2.11 2.65
N LYS A 386 -21.54 -3.07 3.49
CA LYS A 386 -21.27 -3.01 4.92
C LYS A 386 -19.81 -2.71 5.21
N GLU A 387 -19.57 -1.90 6.23
CA GLU A 387 -18.25 -1.46 6.62
C GLU A 387 -17.33 -2.60 7.07
N TYR A 388 -16.05 -2.42 6.86
CA TYR A 388 -15.01 -3.20 7.50
C TYR A 388 -14.59 -2.51 8.80
N ALA A 389 -15.13 -2.96 9.93
CA ALA A 389 -14.92 -2.32 11.23
C ALA A 389 -13.47 -2.38 11.74
N ALA A 390 -12.63 -3.29 11.15
CA ALA A 390 -11.31 -3.63 11.65
C ALA A 390 -11.36 -4.07 13.13
N ARG A 391 -11.06 -3.15 14.07
CA ARG A 391 -11.06 -3.43 15.51
C ARG A 391 -11.91 -2.42 16.30
N GLU A 392 -12.59 -1.55 15.59
CA GLU A 392 -13.45 -0.56 16.24
C GLU A 392 -14.77 -1.17 16.68
N PRO A 393 -15.29 -0.79 17.87
CA PRO A 393 -16.64 -1.12 18.26
C PRO A 393 -17.63 -0.44 17.31
N TYR A 394 -18.83 -0.99 17.23
CA TYR A 394 -19.90 -0.43 16.41
C TYR A 394 -20.18 1.04 16.79
N ASP A 395 -20.19 1.92 15.79
CA ASP A 395 -20.63 3.32 15.91
C ASP A 395 -21.56 3.65 14.75
N GLU A 396 -22.87 3.79 15.03
CA GLU A 396 -23.89 4.10 14.03
C GLU A 396 -23.55 5.39 13.25
N SER A 397 -22.95 6.37 13.90
CA SER A 397 -22.63 7.67 13.27
C SER A 397 -21.56 7.58 12.17
N GLY A 398 -20.76 6.52 12.17
CA GLY A 398 -19.76 6.19 11.16
C GLY A 398 -20.11 4.95 10.32
N SER A 399 -21.32 4.43 10.40
CA SER A 399 -21.71 3.22 9.68
C SER A 399 -21.84 3.44 8.17
N ALA A 400 -21.67 2.36 7.41
CA ALA A 400 -21.89 2.34 5.95
C ALA A 400 -23.33 2.71 5.59
N LYS A 401 -24.29 2.27 6.42
CA LYS A 401 -25.71 2.63 6.28
C LYS A 401 -25.91 4.15 6.40
N ARG A 402 -25.25 4.78 7.38
CA ARG A 402 -25.32 6.23 7.57
C ARG A 402 -24.70 6.97 6.40
N LEU A 403 -23.57 6.47 5.85
CA LEU A 403 -22.96 7.04 4.67
C LEU A 403 -23.89 6.94 3.44
N ALA A 404 -24.54 5.80 3.25
CA ALA A 404 -25.50 5.63 2.14
C ALA A 404 -26.68 6.61 2.21
N VAL A 405 -27.21 6.85 3.41
CA VAL A 405 -28.29 7.85 3.62
C VAL A 405 -27.80 9.27 3.27
N ASN A 406 -26.53 9.60 3.55
CA ASN A 406 -25.96 10.92 3.27
C ASN A 406 -25.43 11.08 1.83
N THR A 407 -25.43 10.01 1.03
CA THR A 407 -24.92 10.04 -0.36
C THR A 407 -26.07 9.84 -1.34
N PRO A 408 -26.51 10.89 -2.06
CA PRO A 408 -27.63 10.80 -2.99
C PRO A 408 -27.44 9.69 -4.03
N GLY A 409 -28.48 8.89 -4.25
CA GLY A 409 -28.48 7.79 -5.22
C GLY A 409 -27.74 6.52 -4.78
N ALA A 410 -27.10 6.51 -3.61
CA ALA A 410 -26.43 5.33 -3.11
C ALA A 410 -27.41 4.25 -2.66
N ARG A 411 -27.12 2.98 -2.99
CA ARG A 411 -27.77 1.80 -2.43
C ARG A 411 -26.92 1.27 -1.29
N TYR A 412 -27.56 0.72 -0.27
CA TYR A 412 -26.89 0.03 0.83
C TYR A 412 -27.21 -1.47 0.80
N GLY A 413 -26.25 -2.32 1.13
CA GLY A 413 -26.46 -3.76 1.33
C GLY A 413 -25.36 -4.39 2.18
N GLU A 414 -25.71 -5.53 2.79
CA GLU A 414 -24.86 -6.22 3.77
C GLU A 414 -24.42 -7.60 3.28
N THR A 415 -25.13 -8.17 2.31
CA THR A 415 -24.90 -9.54 1.87
C THR A 415 -24.15 -9.61 0.54
N LYS A 416 -23.39 -10.70 0.35
CA LYS A 416 -22.71 -10.98 -0.91
C LYS A 416 -23.67 -11.21 -2.05
N GLU A 417 -24.84 -11.77 -1.76
CA GLU A 417 -25.90 -12.06 -2.72
C GLU A 417 -26.49 -10.77 -3.31
N GLU A 418 -26.81 -9.79 -2.47
CA GLU A 418 -27.28 -8.46 -2.91
C GLU A 418 -26.23 -7.79 -3.80
N LEU A 419 -24.98 -7.81 -3.33
CA LEU A 419 -23.87 -7.22 -4.05
C LEU A 419 -23.62 -7.93 -5.40
N ALA A 420 -23.67 -9.28 -5.43
CA ALA A 420 -23.50 -10.06 -6.64
C ALA A 420 -24.59 -9.79 -7.68
N LYS A 421 -25.83 -9.68 -7.25
CA LYS A 421 -26.97 -9.34 -8.12
C LYS A 421 -26.79 -7.95 -8.73
N TRP A 422 -26.37 -6.98 -7.93
CA TRP A 422 -26.22 -5.60 -8.39
C TRP A 422 -24.98 -5.44 -9.28
N ALA A 423 -23.80 -5.93 -8.87
CA ALA A 423 -22.57 -5.85 -9.64
C ALA A 423 -22.61 -6.66 -10.94
N GLY A 424 -23.36 -7.78 -10.93
CA GLY A 424 -23.56 -8.66 -12.08
C GLY A 424 -24.46 -8.08 -13.19
N ALA A 425 -25.12 -6.94 -12.94
CA ALA A 425 -25.99 -6.28 -13.93
C ALA A 425 -25.24 -5.54 -15.03
N GLY A 426 -23.95 -5.23 -14.82
CA GLY A 426 -23.11 -4.55 -15.82
C GLY A 426 -22.95 -5.34 -17.12
N VAL A 427 -22.96 -4.63 -18.22
CA VAL A 427 -22.87 -5.16 -19.60
C VAL A 427 -21.68 -4.58 -20.35
N GLY A 428 -21.50 -4.97 -21.61
CA GLY A 428 -20.38 -4.49 -22.43
C GLY A 428 -20.27 -2.97 -22.50
N GLY A 429 -19.06 -2.46 -22.26
CA GLY A 429 -18.77 -1.04 -22.15
C GLY A 429 -18.81 -0.48 -20.73
N ASP A 430 -19.43 -1.21 -19.78
CA ASP A 430 -19.51 -0.79 -18.39
C ASP A 430 -18.23 -1.15 -17.61
N THR A 431 -18.00 -0.41 -16.53
CA THR A 431 -16.97 -0.71 -15.54
C THR A 431 -17.61 -0.95 -14.19
N VAL A 432 -17.20 -2.04 -13.51
CA VAL A 432 -17.57 -2.34 -12.13
C VAL A 432 -16.31 -2.19 -11.27
N LEU A 433 -16.29 -1.19 -10.40
CA LEU A 433 -15.13 -0.83 -9.59
C LEU A 433 -15.42 -1.08 -8.11
N PHE A 434 -14.60 -1.92 -7.47
CA PHE A 434 -14.66 -2.22 -6.05
C PHE A 434 -13.60 -1.43 -5.29
N LEU A 435 -14.01 -0.64 -4.33
CA LEU A 435 -13.17 0.25 -3.52
C LEU A 435 -13.16 -0.15 -2.06
N GLY A 436 -11.98 -0.21 -1.44
CA GLY A 436 -11.85 -0.41 -0.01
C GLY A 436 -10.58 -1.13 0.44
N ALA A 437 -10.19 -0.85 1.69
CA ALA A 437 -9.01 -1.42 2.33
C ALA A 437 -9.31 -2.77 3.04
N GLY A 438 -10.59 -3.10 3.23
CA GLY A 438 -11.05 -4.31 3.92
C GLY A 438 -11.02 -5.57 3.06
N ASP A 439 -12.03 -6.42 3.24
CA ASP A 439 -12.18 -7.72 2.59
C ASP A 439 -12.91 -7.67 1.25
N ILE A 440 -13.31 -6.48 0.79
CA ILE A 440 -14.05 -6.29 -0.47
C ILE A 440 -13.32 -6.86 -1.68
N TYR A 441 -11.98 -6.86 -1.68
CA TYR A 441 -11.18 -7.46 -2.74
C TYR A 441 -11.42 -8.98 -2.88
N GLY A 442 -11.42 -9.70 -1.75
CA GLY A 442 -11.75 -11.12 -1.72
C GLY A 442 -13.19 -11.36 -2.17
N THR A 443 -14.11 -10.58 -1.62
CA THR A 443 -15.54 -10.62 -1.97
C THR A 443 -15.78 -10.42 -3.47
N ALA A 444 -15.14 -9.44 -4.09
CA ALA A 444 -15.26 -9.18 -5.52
C ALA A 444 -14.79 -10.37 -6.38
N LYS A 445 -13.67 -11.00 -6.02
CA LYS A 445 -13.14 -12.18 -6.73
C LYS A 445 -14.04 -13.41 -6.56
N GLU A 446 -14.55 -13.64 -5.36
CA GLU A 446 -15.51 -14.73 -5.10
C GLU A 446 -16.79 -14.55 -5.91
N ILE A 447 -17.37 -13.34 -5.92
CA ILE A 447 -18.58 -13.03 -6.69
C ILE A 447 -18.34 -13.27 -8.19
N LEU A 448 -17.22 -12.76 -8.72
CA LEU A 448 -16.89 -12.93 -10.14
C LEU A 448 -16.72 -14.41 -10.51
N ALA A 449 -16.10 -15.20 -9.64
CA ALA A 449 -15.94 -16.65 -9.84
C ALA A 449 -17.29 -17.36 -9.81
N GLN A 450 -18.17 -17.05 -8.84
CA GLN A 450 -19.51 -17.62 -8.73
C GLN A 450 -20.39 -17.33 -9.98
N ILE A 451 -20.37 -16.06 -10.45
CA ILE A 451 -21.11 -15.68 -11.65
C ILE A 451 -20.64 -16.49 -12.88
N ARG A 452 -19.33 -16.73 -13.00
CA ARG A 452 -18.75 -17.50 -14.11
C ARG A 452 -19.13 -18.99 -14.02
N ASN A 453 -19.06 -19.60 -12.84
CA ASN A 453 -19.40 -21.01 -12.62
C ASN A 453 -20.88 -21.30 -12.91
N ASN A 454 -21.79 -20.46 -12.44
CA ASN A 454 -23.22 -20.57 -12.69
C ASN A 454 -23.60 -20.52 -14.19
N ARG A 455 -22.70 -20.05 -15.05
CA ARG A 455 -22.88 -20.05 -16.52
C ARG A 455 -22.43 -21.34 -17.19
N VAL A 456 -21.38 -21.96 -16.64
CA VAL A 456 -20.89 -23.23 -17.19
C VAL A 456 -21.90 -24.32 -16.95
N GLU A 457 -22.61 -24.28 -15.79
CA GLU A 457 -23.67 -25.25 -15.44
C GLU A 457 -24.99 -25.05 -16.23
N LYS A 458 -25.21 -23.86 -16.81
CA LYS A 458 -26.43 -23.54 -17.60
C LYS A 458 -26.26 -23.70 -19.11
N ARG A 459 -25.08 -24.07 -19.60
CA ARG A 459 -24.76 -24.42 -20.99
C ARG A 459 -24.61 -25.92 -21.12
#